data_1f78b47ac00c9d97a56fb73f656a75dc
#
_entry.id   1f78b47ac00c9d97a56fb73f656a75dc
#
_cell.length_a   1.000
_cell.length_b   1.000
_cell.length_c   1.000
_cell.angle_alpha   90.00
_cell.angle_beta   90.00
_cell.angle_gamma   90.00
#
_symmetry.space_group_name_H-M   'P 1'
#
loop_
_entity.id
_entity.type
_entity.pdbx_description
1 polymer ?
#
loop_
_entity_poly.entity_id
_entity_poly.type
_entity_poly.pdbx_seq_one_letter_code
_entity_poly.pdbx_strand_id
1 'polypeptide(L)'
;MRPIAFLLALLLAGPAAAADWKQYEYPDFSFTVHFPADPKIEMTSYQASDGRSLEARVYSVTQDSGVLKLTIAEVGEGGPNENDLVSHAVKTMAEGSVMKLDISHRIRSSYGRQLAFAGENGGYSYGAVFLYKKRLYQIEGKAFVAGGEAEIDAMIFQQSLDFT
;
A
#
# COMPACT_ATOMS: atom_id res chain seq x y z
N MET A 1 39.61 -39.49 -34.22
CA MET A 1 38.46 -38.57 -34.37
C MET A 1 37.54 -38.83 -33.20
N ARG A 2 37.46 -37.90 -32.23
CA ARG A 2 36.58 -38.04 -31.04
C ARG A 2 35.40 -37.10 -31.24
N PRO A 3 34.12 -37.55 -31.13
CA PRO A 3 32.99 -36.65 -31.20
C PRO A 3 32.83 -35.93 -29.87
N ILE A 4 32.78 -34.57 -29.91
CA ILE A 4 32.42 -33.72 -28.79
C ILE A 4 30.90 -33.68 -28.74
N ALA A 5 30.33 -34.29 -27.69
CA ALA A 5 28.90 -34.20 -27.40
C ALA A 5 28.61 -32.83 -26.73
N PHE A 6 27.96 -31.95 -27.46
CA PHE A 6 27.40 -30.70 -26.91
C PHE A 6 26.16 -31.04 -26.11
N LEU A 7 26.27 -30.95 -24.79
CA LEU A 7 25.11 -31.07 -23.87
C LEU A 7 24.37 -29.72 -23.84
N LEU A 8 23.27 -29.61 -24.56
CA LEU A 8 22.39 -28.45 -24.57
C LEU A 8 21.54 -28.49 -23.27
N ALA A 9 21.97 -27.77 -22.23
CA ALA A 9 21.17 -27.58 -21.02
C ALA A 9 20.01 -26.61 -21.34
N LEU A 10 18.82 -27.18 -21.57
CA LEU A 10 17.57 -26.40 -21.66
C LEU A 10 17.24 -25.88 -20.26
N LEU A 11 17.49 -24.60 -20.01
CA LEU A 11 17.00 -23.88 -18.84
C LEU A 11 15.47 -23.79 -18.95
N LEU A 12 14.76 -24.64 -18.23
CA LEU A 12 13.33 -24.53 -17.99
C LEU A 12 13.10 -23.29 -17.08
N ALA A 13 13.06 -22.11 -17.67
CA ALA A 13 12.43 -20.96 -17.02
C ALA A 13 10.94 -21.30 -16.91
N GLY A 14 10.51 -21.75 -15.72
CA GLY A 14 9.09 -21.87 -15.42
C GLY A 14 8.43 -20.49 -15.60
N PRO A 15 7.17 -20.44 -16.06
CA PRO A 15 6.45 -19.18 -16.11
C PRO A 15 6.42 -18.60 -14.69
N ALA A 16 6.92 -17.39 -14.51
CA ALA A 16 6.62 -16.60 -13.31
C ALA A 16 5.09 -16.51 -13.26
N ALA A 17 4.48 -17.14 -12.26
CA ALA A 17 3.04 -17.03 -12.07
C ALA A 17 2.77 -15.58 -11.72
N ALA A 18 2.19 -14.82 -12.66
CA ALA A 18 1.68 -13.48 -12.37
C ALA A 18 0.72 -13.59 -11.17
N ALA A 19 0.90 -12.74 -10.18
CA ALA A 19 0.02 -12.74 -9.01
C ALA A 19 -1.43 -12.57 -9.46
N ASP A 20 -2.30 -13.47 -9.00
CA ASP A 20 -3.73 -13.43 -9.35
C ASP A 20 -4.45 -12.44 -8.44
N TRP A 21 -4.38 -11.15 -8.80
CA TRP A 21 -4.98 -10.06 -8.06
C TRP A 21 -6.49 -10.21 -7.95
N LYS A 22 -7.00 -10.22 -6.72
CA LYS A 22 -8.43 -10.32 -6.41
C LYS A 22 -8.94 -9.03 -5.82
N GLN A 23 -10.16 -8.64 -6.21
CA GLN A 23 -10.87 -7.54 -5.58
C GLN A 23 -11.54 -8.05 -4.30
N TYR A 24 -11.32 -7.31 -3.22
CA TYR A 24 -11.97 -7.49 -1.92
C TYR A 24 -12.90 -6.32 -1.68
N GLU A 25 -14.14 -6.60 -1.26
CA GLU A 25 -15.16 -5.62 -0.96
C GLU A 25 -15.45 -5.60 0.53
N TYR A 26 -15.46 -4.42 1.11
CA TYR A 26 -15.73 -4.20 2.53
C TYR A 26 -16.85 -3.15 2.70
N PRO A 27 -18.12 -3.54 2.51
CA PRO A 27 -19.28 -2.63 2.52
C PRO A 27 -19.41 -1.84 3.83
N ASP A 28 -19.12 -2.47 4.97
CA ASP A 28 -19.18 -1.83 6.31
C ASP A 28 -18.19 -0.67 6.44
N PHE A 29 -17.12 -0.68 5.65
CA PHE A 29 -16.10 0.36 5.59
C PHE A 29 -16.16 1.16 4.29
N SER A 30 -17.14 0.90 3.42
CA SER A 30 -17.38 1.64 2.17
C SER A 30 -16.17 1.71 1.23
N PHE A 31 -15.46 0.59 1.03
CA PHE A 31 -14.35 0.54 0.09
C PHE A 31 -14.20 -0.82 -0.59
N THR A 32 -13.47 -0.81 -1.71
CA THR A 32 -12.90 -1.98 -2.37
C THR A 32 -11.39 -1.79 -2.55
N VAL A 33 -10.65 -2.89 -2.60
CA VAL A 33 -9.20 -2.89 -2.81
C VAL A 33 -8.77 -4.22 -3.44
N HIS A 34 -7.68 -4.22 -4.21
CA HIS A 34 -7.12 -5.46 -4.75
C HIS A 34 -5.93 -5.92 -3.93
N PHE A 35 -5.81 -7.24 -3.72
CA PHE A 35 -4.65 -7.90 -3.14
C PHE A 35 -4.24 -9.13 -3.97
N PRO A 36 -2.93 -9.47 -4.02
CA PRO A 36 -2.46 -10.67 -4.71
C PRO A 36 -2.70 -11.97 -3.94
N ALA A 37 -3.13 -11.89 -2.69
CA ALA A 37 -3.49 -13.01 -1.82
C ALA A 37 -4.50 -12.53 -0.77
N ASP A 38 -5.11 -13.46 -0.03
CA ASP A 38 -6.02 -13.11 1.06
C ASP A 38 -5.30 -12.26 2.12
N PRO A 39 -5.78 -11.03 2.43
CA PRO A 39 -5.11 -10.17 3.38
C PRO A 39 -5.29 -10.66 4.82
N LYS A 40 -4.23 -10.57 5.62
CA LYS A 40 -4.33 -10.63 7.08
C LYS A 40 -5.04 -9.39 7.57
N ILE A 41 -6.01 -9.55 8.48
CA ILE A 41 -6.77 -8.45 9.07
C ILE A 41 -6.46 -8.40 10.57
N GLU A 42 -6.01 -7.24 11.06
CA GLU A 42 -5.65 -7.02 12.45
C GLU A 42 -6.27 -5.74 12.99
N MET A 43 -6.72 -5.78 14.24
CA MET A 43 -7.12 -4.58 14.98
C MET A 43 -5.89 -3.96 15.64
N THR A 44 -5.81 -2.65 15.59
CA THR A 44 -4.71 -1.87 16.17
C THR A 44 -5.21 -0.50 16.63
N SER A 45 -4.30 0.37 17.05
CA SER A 45 -4.60 1.77 17.32
C SER A 45 -3.75 2.68 16.42
N TYR A 46 -4.37 3.77 15.97
CA TYR A 46 -3.72 4.83 15.21
C TYR A 46 -3.55 6.06 16.12
N GLN A 47 -2.32 6.58 16.21
CA GLN A 47 -2.05 7.79 16.96
C GLN A 47 -2.33 9.02 16.09
N ALA A 48 -3.34 9.79 16.44
CA ALA A 48 -3.71 11.00 15.72
C ALA A 48 -2.80 12.18 16.11
N SER A 49 -2.82 13.24 15.30
CA SER A 49 -2.00 14.44 15.47
C SER A 49 -2.24 15.19 16.80
N ASP A 50 -3.42 15.06 17.38
CA ASP A 50 -3.81 15.66 18.66
C ASP A 50 -3.51 14.75 19.88
N GLY A 51 -2.82 13.63 19.67
CA GLY A 51 -2.45 12.66 20.69
C GLY A 51 -3.52 11.63 21.03
N ARG A 52 -4.69 11.67 20.37
CA ARG A 52 -5.72 10.64 20.57
C ARG A 52 -5.32 9.33 19.92
N SER A 53 -5.66 8.23 20.59
CA SER A 53 -5.57 6.89 20.05
C SER A 53 -6.91 6.51 19.40
N LEU A 54 -6.92 6.33 18.09
CA LEU A 54 -8.10 5.94 17.33
C LEU A 54 -8.09 4.43 17.12
N GLU A 55 -9.26 3.80 17.16
CA GLU A 55 -9.39 2.41 16.75
C GLU A 55 -9.07 2.29 15.28
N ALA A 56 -8.22 1.33 14.92
CA ALA A 56 -7.80 1.13 13.55
C ALA A 56 -7.80 -0.35 13.15
N ARG A 57 -7.98 -0.59 11.87
CA ARG A 57 -7.92 -1.91 11.24
C ARG A 57 -6.87 -1.89 10.13
N VAL A 58 -6.04 -2.93 10.12
CA VAL A 58 -4.99 -3.11 9.11
C VAL A 58 -5.29 -4.34 8.28
N TYR A 59 -5.28 -4.18 6.98
CA TYR A 59 -5.34 -5.24 5.97
C TYR A 59 -3.96 -5.33 5.32
N SER A 60 -3.32 -6.49 5.36
CA SER A 60 -1.95 -6.60 4.85
C SER A 60 -1.65 -7.92 4.18
N VAL A 61 -0.81 -7.87 3.14
CA VAL A 61 -0.13 -9.00 2.53
C VAL A 61 1.37 -8.74 2.57
N THR A 62 2.11 -9.66 3.18
CA THR A 62 3.58 -9.60 3.25
C THR A 62 4.15 -10.64 2.30
N GLN A 63 5.08 -10.21 1.47
CA GLN A 63 5.86 -11.02 0.53
C GLN A 63 7.34 -10.87 0.86
N ASP A 64 8.21 -11.76 0.36
CA ASP A 64 9.66 -11.69 0.58
C ASP A 64 10.27 -10.38 0.05
N SER A 65 9.66 -9.81 -1.00
CA SER A 65 10.14 -8.61 -1.71
C SER A 65 9.43 -7.31 -1.32
N GLY A 66 8.36 -7.37 -0.50
CA GLY A 66 7.58 -6.18 -0.16
C GLY A 66 6.41 -6.40 0.79
N VAL A 67 5.71 -5.32 1.09
CA VAL A 67 4.50 -5.33 1.92
C VAL A 67 3.42 -4.45 1.27
N LEU A 68 2.20 -4.96 1.23
CA LEU A 68 1.00 -4.24 0.82
C LEU A 68 0.11 -4.05 2.05
N LYS A 69 -0.22 -2.81 2.40
CA LYS A 69 -0.91 -2.48 3.65
C LYS A 69 -1.95 -1.38 3.46
N LEU A 70 -3.17 -1.64 3.90
CA LEU A 70 -4.22 -0.64 4.03
C LEU A 70 -4.60 -0.51 5.51
N THR A 71 -4.46 0.68 6.06
CA THR A 71 -4.87 1.02 7.43
C THR A 71 -6.11 1.91 7.38
N ILE A 72 -7.13 1.58 8.16
CA ILE A 72 -8.35 2.37 8.30
C ILE A 72 -8.51 2.74 9.77
N ALA A 73 -8.52 4.04 10.08
CA ALA A 73 -8.73 4.53 11.44
C ALA A 73 -10.09 5.22 11.56
N GLU A 74 -10.83 4.90 12.62
CA GLU A 74 -12.14 5.49 12.92
C GLU A 74 -11.95 6.86 13.57
N VAL A 75 -12.23 7.93 12.83
CA VAL A 75 -12.11 9.31 13.33
C VAL A 75 -13.33 9.72 14.14
N GLY A 76 -14.51 9.33 13.69
CA GLY A 76 -15.78 9.59 14.38
C GLY A 76 -16.19 11.08 14.39
N GLU A 77 -17.18 11.39 15.21
CA GLU A 77 -17.65 12.75 15.44
C GLU A 77 -16.68 13.49 16.39
N GLY A 78 -16.42 14.79 16.12
CA GLY A 78 -15.51 15.59 16.93
C GLY A 78 -14.04 15.14 16.86
N GLY A 79 -13.68 14.43 15.82
CA GLY A 79 -12.31 14.02 15.52
C GLY A 79 -11.34 15.18 15.31
N PRO A 80 -10.04 14.91 15.12
CA PRO A 80 -9.05 15.91 14.77
C PRO A 80 -9.46 16.67 13.50
N ASN A 81 -8.90 17.88 13.32
CA ASN A 81 -9.07 18.60 12.07
C ASN A 81 -8.64 17.71 10.88
N GLU A 82 -9.44 17.67 9.83
CA GLU A 82 -9.22 16.79 8.67
C GLU A 82 -7.87 17.04 7.99
N ASN A 83 -7.49 18.31 7.81
CA ASN A 83 -6.21 18.67 7.20
C ASN A 83 -5.02 18.28 8.08
N ASP A 84 -5.14 18.46 9.40
CA ASP A 84 -4.10 18.08 10.36
C ASP A 84 -3.94 16.56 10.39
N LEU A 85 -5.04 15.82 10.33
CA LEU A 85 -5.02 14.36 10.31
C LEU A 85 -4.36 13.82 9.03
N VAL A 86 -4.73 14.34 7.87
CA VAL A 86 -4.12 13.95 6.58
C VAL A 86 -2.63 14.34 6.55
N SER A 87 -2.29 15.54 7.02
CA SER A 87 -0.89 16.00 7.05
C SER A 87 -0.03 15.17 8.01
N HIS A 88 -0.59 14.79 9.16
CA HIS A 88 0.06 13.89 10.11
C HIS A 88 0.30 12.49 9.50
N ALA A 89 -0.71 11.94 8.83
CA ALA A 89 -0.62 10.66 8.15
C ALA A 89 0.48 10.66 7.08
N VAL A 90 0.54 11.71 6.25
CA VAL A 90 1.60 11.89 5.25
C VAL A 90 2.98 11.93 5.90
N LYS A 91 3.13 12.70 6.99
CA LYS A 91 4.39 12.81 7.73
C LYS A 91 4.83 11.46 8.30
N THR A 92 3.91 10.73 8.94
CA THR A 92 4.19 9.42 9.54
C THR A 92 4.59 8.39 8.48
N MET A 93 3.91 8.39 7.32
CA MET A 93 4.27 7.50 6.20
C MET A 93 5.65 7.83 5.60
N ALA A 94 6.09 9.09 5.69
CA ALA A 94 7.38 9.54 5.17
C ALA A 94 8.56 9.28 6.13
N GLU A 95 8.31 8.88 7.38
CA GLU A 95 9.38 8.69 8.38
C GLU A 95 10.43 7.68 7.90
N GLY A 96 11.71 8.06 7.99
CA GLY A 96 12.83 7.23 7.55
C GLY A 96 12.94 7.10 6.02
N SER A 97 12.28 7.96 5.24
CA SER A 97 12.27 7.91 3.78
C SER A 97 12.42 9.31 3.18
N VAL A 98 12.80 9.36 1.90
CA VAL A 98 12.86 10.61 1.13
C VAL A 98 11.60 10.74 0.28
N MET A 99 10.81 11.76 0.53
CA MET A 99 9.62 12.09 -0.28
C MET A 99 10.03 12.38 -1.73
N LYS A 100 9.43 11.67 -2.68
CA LYS A 100 9.64 11.83 -4.13
C LYS A 100 8.42 12.42 -4.83
N LEU A 101 7.23 12.12 -4.32
CA LEU A 101 5.97 12.64 -4.84
C LEU A 101 5.03 12.92 -3.67
N ASP A 102 4.38 14.07 -3.73
CA ASP A 102 3.29 14.45 -2.83
C ASP A 102 2.35 15.38 -3.59
N ILE A 103 1.28 14.83 -4.13
CA ILE A 103 0.32 15.55 -4.97
C ILE A 103 -1.11 15.32 -4.49
N SER A 104 -1.98 16.28 -4.80
CA SER A 104 -3.41 16.10 -4.59
C SER A 104 -3.93 14.95 -5.46
N HIS A 105 -4.74 14.10 -4.87
CA HIS A 105 -5.36 12.97 -5.53
C HIS A 105 -6.85 12.90 -5.18
N ARG A 106 -7.65 12.27 -6.04
CA ARG A 106 -9.08 12.13 -5.83
C ARG A 106 -9.57 10.75 -6.23
N ILE A 107 -10.31 10.13 -5.33
CA ILE A 107 -11.12 8.94 -5.61
C ILE A 107 -12.59 9.38 -5.51
N ARG A 108 -13.33 9.31 -6.63
CA ARG A 108 -14.73 9.81 -6.74
C ARG A 108 -14.85 11.27 -6.24
N SER A 109 -15.55 11.51 -5.15
CA SER A 109 -15.71 12.84 -4.51
C SER A 109 -14.75 13.10 -3.36
N SER A 110 -13.97 12.09 -2.94
CA SER A 110 -13.04 12.20 -1.82
C SER A 110 -11.68 12.72 -2.28
N TYR A 111 -11.22 13.82 -1.68
CA TYR A 111 -9.90 14.36 -1.92
C TYR A 111 -8.91 13.78 -0.91
N GLY A 112 -7.68 13.59 -1.35
CA GLY A 112 -6.59 13.06 -0.56
C GLY A 112 -5.24 13.42 -1.16
N ARG A 113 -4.23 12.64 -0.79
CA ARG A 113 -2.84 12.82 -1.24
C ARG A 113 -2.32 11.52 -1.82
N GLN A 114 -1.65 11.60 -2.96
CA GLN A 114 -0.88 10.49 -3.52
C GLN A 114 0.60 10.75 -3.28
N LEU A 115 1.31 9.71 -2.84
CA LEU A 115 2.65 9.80 -2.28
C LEU A 115 3.57 8.77 -2.93
N ALA A 116 4.86 9.12 -3.05
CA ALA A 116 5.91 8.16 -3.32
C ALA A 116 7.14 8.50 -2.49
N PHE A 117 7.82 7.48 -1.98
CA PHE A 117 8.99 7.60 -1.11
C PHE A 117 10.12 6.70 -1.59
N ALA A 118 11.36 7.16 -1.45
CA ALA A 118 12.54 6.31 -1.55
C ALA A 118 13.05 5.98 -0.14
N GLY A 119 13.14 4.71 0.18
CA GLY A 119 13.69 4.23 1.45
C GLY A 119 15.22 4.26 1.46
N GLU A 120 15.81 4.19 2.65
CA GLU A 120 17.29 4.28 2.85
C GLU A 120 18.07 3.17 2.14
N ASN A 121 17.47 1.99 1.97
CA ASN A 121 18.12 0.83 1.35
C ASN A 121 17.80 0.67 -0.16
N GLY A 122 17.37 1.75 -0.81
CA GLY A 122 17.02 1.72 -2.23
C GLY A 122 15.64 1.10 -2.53
N GLY A 123 14.83 0.83 -1.52
CA GLY A 123 13.43 0.43 -1.70
C GLY A 123 12.55 1.62 -2.06
N TYR A 124 11.34 1.32 -2.55
CA TYR A 124 10.33 2.32 -2.89
C TYR A 124 9.00 2.01 -2.21
N SER A 125 8.31 3.06 -1.77
CA SER A 125 6.93 2.99 -1.28
C SER A 125 6.04 3.91 -2.09
N TYR A 126 4.86 3.41 -2.44
CA TYR A 126 3.78 4.15 -3.08
C TYR A 126 2.59 4.15 -2.14
N GLY A 127 2.08 5.33 -1.82
CA GLY A 127 1.02 5.47 -0.85
C GLY A 127 -0.04 6.47 -1.25
N ALA A 128 -1.18 6.41 -0.56
CA ALA A 128 -2.16 7.46 -0.59
C ALA A 128 -2.89 7.59 0.75
N VAL A 129 -3.35 8.79 1.03
CA VAL A 129 -4.10 9.12 2.24
C VAL A 129 -5.40 9.78 1.85
N PHE A 130 -6.51 9.33 2.41
CA PHE A 130 -7.85 9.91 2.20
C PHE A 130 -8.59 10.00 3.52
N LEU A 131 -9.45 10.98 3.61
CA LEU A 131 -10.52 11.01 4.62
C LEU A 131 -11.87 10.82 3.93
N TYR A 132 -12.57 9.75 4.28
CA TYR A 132 -13.88 9.42 3.70
C TYR A 132 -14.83 8.88 4.77
N LYS A 133 -16.04 9.40 4.81
CA LYS A 133 -17.07 8.98 5.79
C LYS A 133 -16.51 8.90 7.23
N LYS A 134 -15.75 9.90 7.66
CA LYS A 134 -15.12 10.02 9.00
C LYS A 134 -14.15 8.89 9.35
N ARG A 135 -13.51 8.33 8.34
CA ARG A 135 -12.43 7.35 8.46
C ARG A 135 -11.22 7.84 7.69
N LEU A 136 -10.06 7.67 8.31
CA LEU A 136 -8.78 7.88 7.65
C LEU A 136 -8.34 6.59 6.99
N TYR A 137 -8.07 6.66 5.70
CA TYR A 137 -7.55 5.54 4.89
C TYR A 137 -6.11 5.85 4.52
N GLN A 138 -5.20 4.94 4.87
CA GLN A 138 -3.80 4.98 4.47
C GLN A 138 -3.48 3.70 3.72
N ILE A 139 -3.31 3.78 2.40
CA ILE A 139 -2.86 2.67 1.57
C ILE A 139 -1.38 2.84 1.25
N GLU A 140 -0.59 1.78 1.40
CA GLU A 140 0.84 1.78 1.14
C GLU A 140 1.28 0.43 0.56
N GLY A 141 1.88 0.47 -0.62
CA GLY A 141 2.67 -0.62 -1.18
C GLY A 141 4.15 -0.30 -1.04
N LYS A 142 4.93 -1.21 -0.45
CA LYS A 142 6.36 -1.06 -0.22
C LYS A 142 7.14 -2.19 -0.88
N ALA A 143 8.04 -1.84 -1.80
CA ALA A 143 9.07 -2.72 -2.33
C ALA A 143 10.38 -2.53 -1.55
N PHE A 144 11.01 -3.63 -1.10
CA PHE A 144 12.24 -3.56 -0.32
C PHE A 144 13.47 -3.22 -1.17
N VAL A 145 13.39 -3.45 -2.47
CA VAL A 145 14.43 -3.12 -3.46
C VAL A 145 13.77 -2.41 -4.63
N ALA A 146 14.43 -1.38 -5.16
CA ALA A 146 13.94 -0.64 -6.32
C ALA A 146 13.97 -1.50 -7.59
N GLY A 147 13.01 -1.28 -8.46
CA GLY A 147 12.84 -2.02 -9.70
C GLY A 147 12.19 -3.40 -9.51
N GLY A 148 11.72 -3.97 -10.59
CA GLY A 148 11.14 -5.28 -10.61
C GLY A 148 9.66 -5.35 -10.23
N GLU A 149 9.18 -6.58 -10.05
CA GLU A 149 7.75 -6.89 -9.89
C GLU A 149 7.17 -6.30 -8.60
N ALA A 150 7.91 -6.35 -7.49
CA ALA A 150 7.45 -5.82 -6.20
C ALA A 150 7.16 -4.31 -6.22
N GLU A 151 7.92 -3.55 -6.99
CA GLU A 151 7.66 -2.11 -7.14
C GLU A 151 6.42 -1.85 -8.00
N ILE A 152 6.23 -2.65 -9.05
CA ILE A 152 5.01 -2.62 -9.88
C ILE A 152 3.80 -3.00 -9.04
N ASP A 153 3.89 -4.05 -8.24
CA ASP A 153 2.83 -4.49 -7.32
C ASP A 153 2.48 -3.40 -6.29
N ALA A 154 3.48 -2.72 -5.73
CA ALA A 154 3.28 -1.61 -4.81
C ALA A 154 2.51 -0.45 -5.45
N MET A 155 2.81 -0.12 -6.71
CA MET A 155 2.08 0.90 -7.48
C MET A 155 0.64 0.47 -7.79
N ILE A 156 0.45 -0.77 -8.26
CA ILE A 156 -0.88 -1.33 -8.57
C ILE A 156 -1.74 -1.32 -7.30
N PHE A 157 -1.20 -1.77 -6.18
CA PHE A 157 -1.90 -1.80 -4.90
C PHE A 157 -2.37 -0.42 -4.48
N GLN A 158 -1.48 0.59 -4.49
CA GLN A 158 -1.81 1.95 -4.11
C GLN A 158 -2.96 2.53 -4.95
N GLN A 159 -3.04 2.16 -6.24
CA GLN A 159 -4.09 2.62 -7.16
C GLN A 159 -5.38 1.81 -7.10
N SER A 160 -5.40 0.70 -6.37
CA SER A 160 -6.54 -0.23 -6.35
C SER A 160 -7.65 0.14 -5.36
N LEU A 161 -7.41 1.10 -4.47
CA LEU A 161 -8.42 1.57 -3.51
C LEU A 161 -9.52 2.34 -4.25
N ASP A 162 -10.77 1.96 -4.04
CA ASP A 162 -11.95 2.72 -4.48
C ASP A 162 -12.99 2.79 -3.34
N PHE A 163 -13.75 3.87 -3.29
CA PHE A 163 -14.82 4.07 -2.32
C PHE A 163 -16.18 3.69 -2.89
N THR A 164 -17.07 3.17 -2.03
CA THR A 164 -18.43 2.72 -2.40
C THR A 164 -19.53 3.54 -1.71
#